data_451dafea7adc59056d680e422719e6b6
#
_entry.id   451dafea7adc59056d680e422719e6b6
#
_cell.length_a   1.000
_cell.length_b   1.000
_cell.length_c   1.000
_cell.angle_alpha   90.00
_cell.angle_beta   90.00
_cell.angle_gamma   90.00
#
_symmetry.space_group_name_H-M   'P 1'
#
loop_
_entity.id
_entity.type
_entity.pdbx_description
1 polymer ?
#
loop_
_entity_poly.entity_id
_entity_poly.type
_entity_poly.pdbx_seq_one_letter_code
_entity_poly.pdbx_strand_id
1 'polypeptide(L)'
;MTTLDKGVSAVVPIDYSVNPSTSGGYDIETMRVGEVVAWYPEHVTVNLYNQQLGTRQEITVPKKLACIVENPLYAVMNSPNSTLQRLMRKLNLLDAIDEQSASGNLDLIIQLPYVIKSEARRQQAEQRRVDIENQLKNSQYGIAYTDGTEKITQLNRPAENNLLKQVEFLTEMLYSQLGLTAEVMNGTADEQAMLNYHSRTIEPLVSAVTANMERKFLTKTARTQKQAIRYFSDPFKLVPVTQLAEIADKFVRNEIATSNEMRGVVGWKPSKDPKADKLINSNMPQPATEKPPVNPAAQPQPESGDKAVDH
;
A
#
# COMPACT_ATOMS: atom_id res chain seq x y z
N MET A 1 -1.38 4.58 4.04
CA MET A 1 -2.81 4.38 4.38
C MET A 1 -3.47 5.66 4.88
N THR A 2 -3.02 6.29 5.98
CA THR A 2 -3.64 7.51 6.56
C THR A 2 -3.86 8.63 5.54
N THR A 3 -2.87 8.90 4.68
CA THR A 3 -2.95 9.94 3.65
C THR A 3 -4.04 9.65 2.61
N LEU A 4 -4.21 8.39 2.22
CA LEU A 4 -5.24 7.97 1.26
C LEU A 4 -6.65 7.99 1.86
N ASP A 5 -6.77 7.59 3.12
CA ASP A 5 -8.06 7.54 3.82
C ASP A 5 -8.57 8.93 4.21
N LYS A 6 -7.70 9.73 4.83
CA LYS A 6 -8.05 11.05 5.41
C LYS A 6 -7.70 12.23 4.50
N GLY A 7 -7.03 11.99 3.39
CA GLY A 7 -6.59 13.03 2.46
C GLY A 7 -5.33 13.77 2.89
N VAL A 8 -5.00 13.77 4.18
CA VAL A 8 -3.85 14.48 4.75
C VAL A 8 -3.23 13.65 5.87
N SER A 9 -1.92 13.64 5.93
CA SER A 9 -1.14 13.11 7.06
C SER A 9 -0.03 14.07 7.45
N ALA A 10 0.48 13.95 8.67
CA ALA A 10 1.61 14.72 9.13
C ALA A 10 2.74 13.79 9.57
N VAL A 11 3.97 14.08 9.11
CA VAL A 11 5.20 13.48 9.60
C VAL A 11 5.80 14.44 10.63
N VAL A 12 5.95 13.96 11.84
CA VAL A 12 6.40 14.76 13.00
C VAL A 12 7.68 14.14 13.54
N PRO A 13 8.78 14.93 13.66
CA PRO A 13 9.95 14.54 14.41
C PRO A 13 9.60 14.40 15.89
N ILE A 14 9.96 13.31 16.51
CA ILE A 14 9.74 13.07 17.94
C ILE A 14 11.02 13.32 18.72
N ASP A 15 12.11 12.66 18.29
CA ASP A 15 13.41 12.80 18.89
C ASP A 15 14.34 13.56 17.94
N TYR A 16 14.93 14.62 18.43
CA TYR A 16 15.90 15.42 17.70
C TYR A 16 16.98 15.98 18.67
N SER A 17 18.24 15.89 18.27
CA SER A 17 19.36 16.35 19.07
C SER A 17 19.57 17.87 19.00
N VAL A 18 19.14 18.50 17.91
CA VAL A 18 19.26 19.94 17.68
C VAL A 18 17.86 20.57 17.63
N ASN A 19 17.63 21.61 18.44
CA ASN A 19 16.34 22.31 18.45
C ASN A 19 16.16 23.13 17.15
N PRO A 20 15.22 22.72 16.28
CA PRO A 20 15.06 23.37 14.99
C PRO A 20 14.52 24.79 15.08
N SER A 21 13.91 25.17 16.20
CA SER A 21 13.39 26.53 16.44
C SER A 21 14.52 27.55 16.68
N THR A 22 15.67 27.11 17.18
CA THR A 22 16.82 27.96 17.49
C THR A 22 17.90 27.92 16.43
N SER A 23 18.20 26.75 15.84
CA SER A 23 19.28 26.54 14.88
C SER A 23 18.86 26.63 13.41
N GLY A 24 17.56 26.54 13.13
CA GLY A 24 17.03 26.46 11.77
C GLY A 24 17.37 25.16 11.03
N GLY A 25 18.11 24.24 11.66
CA GLY A 25 18.46 22.92 11.15
C GLY A 25 17.78 21.82 11.94
N TYR A 26 17.76 20.63 11.37
CA TYR A 26 17.22 19.44 12.01
C TYR A 26 18.29 18.37 12.09
N ASP A 27 18.45 17.79 13.27
CA ASP A 27 19.14 16.52 13.45
C ASP A 27 18.12 15.54 14.07
N ILE A 28 17.43 14.82 13.20
CA ILE A 28 16.25 14.04 13.54
C ILE A 28 16.65 12.59 13.73
N GLU A 29 16.41 12.06 14.92
CA GLU A 29 16.66 10.67 15.27
C GLU A 29 15.44 9.80 14.94
N THR A 30 14.24 10.25 15.32
CA THR A 30 13.01 9.50 15.07
C THR A 30 11.88 10.40 14.54
N MET A 31 11.08 9.83 13.63
CA MET A 31 9.88 10.46 13.09
C MET A 31 8.69 9.53 13.24
N ARG A 32 7.51 10.12 13.40
CA ARG A 32 6.24 9.39 13.39
C ARG A 32 5.25 10.03 12.44
N VAL A 33 4.39 9.19 11.88
CA VAL A 33 3.32 9.62 10.97
C VAL A 33 1.99 9.49 11.70
N GLY A 34 1.17 10.54 11.60
CA GLY A 34 -0.16 10.54 12.18
C GLY A 34 -1.21 11.24 11.32
N GLU A 35 -2.45 11.06 11.73
CA GLU A 35 -3.61 11.75 11.17
C GLU A 35 -3.68 13.17 11.72
N VAL A 36 -3.97 14.13 10.83
CA VAL A 36 -4.25 15.51 11.24
C VAL A 36 -5.70 15.61 11.71
N VAL A 37 -5.89 15.85 13.01
CA VAL A 37 -7.22 15.90 13.63
C VAL A 37 -7.79 17.30 13.64
N ALA A 38 -6.96 18.31 13.94
CA ALA A 38 -7.40 19.70 14.01
C ALA A 38 -6.37 20.67 13.42
N TRP A 39 -6.88 21.73 12.82
CA TRP A 39 -6.09 22.77 12.18
C TRP A 39 -6.22 24.10 12.94
N TYR A 40 -5.08 24.69 13.30
CA TYR A 40 -5.00 26.02 13.89
C TYR A 40 -4.11 26.91 12.99
N PRO A 41 -4.11 28.23 13.15
CA PRO A 41 -3.30 29.11 12.30
C PRO A 41 -1.82 28.74 12.28
N GLU A 42 -1.19 28.52 13.43
CA GLU A 42 0.23 28.21 13.58
C GLU A 42 0.54 26.76 14.00
N HIS A 43 -0.45 26.04 14.47
CA HIS A 43 -0.31 24.69 15.00
C HIS A 43 -1.21 23.70 14.27
N VAL A 44 -0.93 22.43 14.45
CA VAL A 44 -1.74 21.32 13.97
C VAL A 44 -1.78 20.24 15.05
N THR A 45 -2.97 19.71 15.33
CA THR A 45 -3.12 18.54 16.22
C THR A 45 -3.05 17.28 15.40
N VAL A 46 -2.13 16.40 15.78
CA VAL A 46 -1.84 15.15 15.10
C VAL A 46 -2.03 13.99 16.05
N ASN A 47 -2.76 12.97 15.60
CA ASN A 47 -2.97 11.74 16.35
C ASN A 47 -1.83 10.75 16.04
N LEU A 48 -0.87 10.64 16.95
CA LEU A 48 0.33 9.82 16.82
C LEU A 48 0.25 8.55 17.69
N TYR A 49 0.80 7.47 17.17
CA TYR A 49 0.95 6.24 17.96
C TYR A 49 2.14 6.36 18.93
N ASN A 50 1.87 6.22 20.22
CA ASN A 50 2.91 6.19 21.25
C ASN A 50 3.32 4.74 21.54
N GLN A 51 4.56 4.39 21.20
CA GLN A 51 5.09 3.03 21.40
C GLN A 51 5.21 2.63 22.87
N GLN A 52 5.46 3.60 23.76
CA GLN A 52 5.64 3.31 25.20
C GLN A 52 4.30 2.95 25.86
N LEU A 53 3.22 3.63 25.44
CA LEU A 53 1.88 3.44 26.00
C LEU A 53 1.02 2.45 25.19
N GLY A 54 1.47 2.05 23.99
CA GLY A 54 0.70 1.18 23.11
C GLY A 54 -0.59 1.80 22.56
N THR A 55 -0.78 3.10 22.73
CA THR A 55 -2.01 3.83 22.38
C THR A 55 -1.73 5.02 21.47
N ARG A 56 -2.76 5.50 20.80
CA ARG A 56 -2.68 6.74 20.03
C ARG A 56 -2.97 7.94 20.95
N GLN A 57 -2.20 8.99 20.76
CA GLN A 57 -2.34 10.26 21.49
C GLN A 57 -2.39 11.43 20.53
N GLU A 58 -3.20 12.40 20.86
CA GLU A 58 -3.27 13.68 20.16
C GLU A 58 -2.22 14.63 20.71
N ILE A 59 -1.33 15.07 19.83
CA ILE A 59 -0.26 16.00 20.14
C ILE A 59 -0.41 17.24 19.26
N THR A 60 -0.39 18.42 19.89
CA THR A 60 -0.40 19.69 19.16
C THR A 60 1.03 20.12 18.86
N VAL A 61 1.33 20.26 17.59
CA VAL A 61 2.68 20.54 17.08
C VAL A 61 2.66 21.82 16.25
N PRO A 62 3.66 22.71 16.36
CA PRO A 62 3.79 23.85 15.45
C PRO A 62 3.90 23.38 13.99
N LYS A 63 3.19 24.04 13.07
CA LYS A 63 3.26 23.74 11.63
C LYS A 63 4.68 23.85 11.07
N LYS A 64 5.56 24.60 11.73
CA LYS A 64 6.98 24.70 11.38
C LYS A 64 7.72 23.38 11.55
N LEU A 65 7.32 22.54 12.50
CA LEU A 65 7.94 21.26 12.83
C LEU A 65 7.26 20.06 12.17
N ALA A 66 6.05 20.22 11.67
CA ALA A 66 5.30 19.13 11.03
C ALA A 66 5.43 19.16 9.51
N CYS A 67 5.81 18.05 8.90
CA CYS A 67 5.73 17.88 7.46
C CYS A 67 4.34 17.39 7.11
N ILE A 68 3.52 18.25 6.52
CA ILE A 68 2.15 17.94 6.12
C ILE A 68 2.18 17.42 4.69
N VAL A 69 1.68 16.21 4.51
CA VAL A 69 1.61 15.52 3.24
C VAL A 69 0.15 15.39 2.84
N GLU A 70 -0.20 16.04 1.74
CA GLU A 70 -1.52 15.93 1.13
C GLU A 70 -1.54 14.78 0.13
N ASN A 71 -2.70 14.14 0.01
CA ASN A 71 -2.90 13.07 -0.95
C ASN A 71 -2.86 13.63 -2.40
N PRO A 72 -1.90 13.24 -3.24
CA PRO A 72 -1.83 13.71 -4.62
C PRO A 72 -3.02 13.21 -5.46
N LEU A 73 -3.69 12.14 -5.03
CA LEU A 73 -4.90 11.59 -5.66
C LEU A 73 -6.19 12.21 -5.10
N TYR A 74 -6.07 13.19 -4.20
CA TYR A 74 -7.21 13.81 -3.50
C TYR A 74 -8.23 14.43 -4.47
N ALA A 75 -7.77 15.11 -5.52
CA ALA A 75 -8.65 15.70 -6.54
C ALA A 75 -9.54 14.67 -7.24
N VAL A 76 -9.07 13.41 -7.34
CA VAL A 76 -9.79 12.30 -7.94
C VAL A 76 -10.72 11.62 -6.91
N MET A 77 -10.27 11.49 -5.67
CA MET A 77 -11.02 10.82 -4.60
C MET A 77 -12.04 11.72 -3.91
N ASN A 78 -11.86 13.01 -3.96
CA ASN A 78 -12.76 14.09 -3.55
C ASN A 78 -13.48 13.87 -2.20
N SER A 79 -12.83 14.20 -1.09
CA SER A 79 -13.42 14.18 0.25
C SER A 79 -14.34 15.42 0.47
N PRO A 80 -15.47 15.32 1.19
CA PRO A 80 -15.99 14.20 1.99
C PRO A 80 -16.73 13.12 1.21
N ASN A 81 -16.89 13.30 -0.08
CA ASN A 81 -17.58 12.37 -0.97
C ASN A 81 -16.63 11.39 -1.67
N SER A 82 -15.57 10.97 -0.98
CA SER A 82 -14.62 10.01 -1.56
C SER A 82 -15.34 8.72 -1.97
N THR A 83 -14.89 8.13 -3.07
CA THR A 83 -15.43 6.86 -3.56
C THR A 83 -15.29 5.78 -2.50
N LEU A 84 -14.18 5.77 -1.74
CA LEU A 84 -13.96 4.85 -0.64
C LEU A 84 -15.05 4.98 0.43
N GLN A 85 -15.36 6.20 0.88
CA GLN A 85 -16.42 6.42 1.88
C GLN A 85 -17.80 6.02 1.36
N ARG A 86 -18.09 6.28 0.08
CA ARG A 86 -19.35 5.86 -0.53
C ARG A 86 -19.45 4.34 -0.62
N LEU A 87 -18.36 3.67 -0.97
CA LEU A 87 -18.26 2.22 -0.96
C LEU A 87 -18.50 1.63 0.43
N MET A 88 -17.83 2.16 1.45
CA MET A 88 -18.00 1.74 2.85
C MET A 88 -19.46 1.87 3.30
N ARG A 89 -20.13 2.99 2.98
CA ARG A 89 -21.55 3.18 3.32
C ARG A 89 -22.45 2.14 2.64
N LYS A 90 -22.16 1.78 1.40
CA LYS A 90 -22.94 0.77 0.66
C LYS A 90 -22.69 -0.64 1.19
N LEU A 91 -21.46 -0.98 1.56
CA LEU A 91 -21.11 -2.24 2.21
C LEU A 91 -21.82 -2.38 3.56
N ASN A 92 -21.77 -1.32 4.41
CA ASN A 92 -22.51 -1.33 5.69
C ASN A 92 -24.03 -1.49 5.49
N LEU A 93 -24.57 -0.95 4.40
CA LEU A 93 -25.99 -1.13 4.07
C LEU A 93 -26.29 -2.56 3.62
N LEU A 94 -25.40 -3.21 2.86
CA LEU A 94 -25.51 -4.62 2.51
C LEU A 94 -25.47 -5.50 3.75
N ASP A 95 -24.49 -5.29 4.64
CA ASP A 95 -24.38 -6.03 5.90
C ASP A 95 -25.68 -5.92 6.74
N ALA A 96 -26.27 -4.72 6.82
CA ALA A 96 -27.55 -4.53 7.51
C ALA A 96 -28.71 -5.26 6.84
N ILE A 97 -28.74 -5.33 5.52
CA ILE A 97 -29.76 -6.07 4.76
C ILE A 97 -29.56 -7.58 4.92
N ASP A 98 -28.32 -8.05 4.88
CA ASP A 98 -28.00 -9.47 5.08
C ASP A 98 -28.38 -9.90 6.51
N GLU A 99 -28.11 -9.08 7.52
CA GLU A 99 -28.53 -9.33 8.91
C GLU A 99 -30.07 -9.36 9.03
N GLN A 100 -30.78 -8.45 8.35
CA GLN A 100 -32.23 -8.46 8.27
C GLN A 100 -32.77 -9.73 7.58
N SER A 101 -32.16 -10.13 6.48
CA SER A 101 -32.53 -11.34 5.74
C SER A 101 -32.25 -12.60 6.56
N ALA A 102 -31.11 -12.67 7.22
CA ALA A 102 -30.73 -13.78 8.10
C ALA A 102 -31.61 -13.89 9.34
N SER A 103 -32.15 -12.78 9.84
CA SER A 103 -33.08 -12.75 10.98
C SER A 103 -34.50 -13.22 10.63
N GLY A 104 -34.74 -13.61 9.37
CA GLY A 104 -36.05 -14.07 8.90
C GLY A 104 -37.13 -12.97 8.83
N ASN A 105 -36.71 -11.70 8.84
CA ASN A 105 -37.64 -10.58 8.69
C ASN A 105 -38.17 -10.55 7.24
N LEU A 106 -39.23 -11.24 7.00
CA LEU A 106 -39.96 -11.22 5.73
C LEU A 106 -40.84 -9.95 5.68
N ASP A 107 -40.68 -9.13 4.64
CA ASP A 107 -41.65 -8.09 4.38
C ASP A 107 -42.96 -8.70 3.94
N LEU A 108 -43.88 -8.86 4.88
CA LEU A 108 -45.18 -9.48 4.64
C LEU A 108 -46.29 -8.48 4.85
N ILE A 109 -47.23 -8.46 3.93
CA ILE A 109 -48.51 -7.78 4.13
C ILE A 109 -49.55 -8.85 4.52
N ILE A 110 -50.09 -8.71 5.72
CA ILE A 110 -51.14 -9.56 6.22
C ILE A 110 -52.47 -8.83 6.05
N GLN A 111 -53.31 -9.30 5.13
CA GLN A 111 -54.65 -8.75 4.94
C GLN A 111 -55.60 -9.51 5.86
N LEU A 112 -56.14 -8.81 6.86
CA LEU A 112 -57.09 -9.34 7.79
C LEU A 112 -58.52 -9.27 7.25
N PRO A 113 -59.42 -10.22 7.61
CA PRO A 113 -60.78 -10.25 7.09
C PRO A 113 -61.70 -9.20 7.73
N TYR A 114 -61.17 -8.33 8.58
CA TYR A 114 -61.95 -7.35 9.32
C TYR A 114 -61.26 -5.97 9.36
N VAL A 115 -62.05 -4.90 9.53
CA VAL A 115 -61.55 -3.55 9.66
C VAL A 115 -61.17 -3.23 11.08
N ILE A 116 -59.96 -2.72 11.29
CA ILE A 116 -59.40 -2.33 12.58
C ILE A 116 -59.96 -0.94 13.01
N LYS A 117 -61.14 -0.94 13.65
CA LYS A 117 -61.76 0.31 14.13
C LYS A 117 -61.79 0.42 15.68
N SER A 118 -61.59 -0.69 16.40
CA SER A 118 -61.63 -0.72 17.85
C SER A 118 -60.31 -1.21 18.44
N GLU A 119 -60.00 -0.80 19.69
CA GLU A 119 -58.78 -1.23 20.38
C GLU A 119 -58.69 -2.75 20.54
N ALA A 120 -59.84 -3.42 20.82
CA ALA A 120 -59.88 -4.88 20.90
C ALA A 120 -59.48 -5.55 19.58
N ARG A 121 -59.92 -5.03 18.40
CA ARG A 121 -59.51 -5.54 17.11
C ARG A 121 -58.08 -5.24 16.78
N ARG A 122 -57.53 -4.13 17.30
CA ARG A 122 -56.12 -3.80 17.16
C ARG A 122 -55.24 -4.80 17.91
N GLN A 123 -55.61 -5.12 19.13
CA GLN A 123 -54.91 -6.17 19.90
C GLN A 123 -54.98 -7.53 19.24
N GLN A 124 -56.12 -7.91 18.66
CA GLN A 124 -56.26 -9.15 17.88
C GLN A 124 -55.34 -9.16 16.65
N ALA A 125 -55.26 -8.07 15.94
CA ALA A 125 -54.35 -7.95 14.79
C ALA A 125 -52.89 -8.04 15.20
N GLU A 126 -52.50 -7.44 16.33
CA GLU A 126 -51.16 -7.52 16.87
C GLU A 126 -50.81 -8.95 17.35
N GLN A 127 -51.71 -9.63 18.02
CA GLN A 127 -51.53 -11.03 18.39
C GLN A 127 -51.34 -11.90 17.15
N ARG A 128 -52.17 -11.70 16.11
CA ARG A 128 -52.07 -12.45 14.87
C ARG A 128 -50.72 -12.21 14.17
N ARG A 129 -50.22 -10.97 14.19
CA ARG A 129 -48.90 -10.65 13.68
C ARG A 129 -47.81 -11.45 14.41
N VAL A 130 -47.84 -11.44 15.74
CA VAL A 130 -46.87 -12.17 16.57
C VAL A 130 -46.96 -13.68 16.34
N ASP A 131 -48.17 -14.22 16.18
CA ASP A 131 -48.37 -15.66 15.91
C ASP A 131 -47.74 -16.07 14.57
N ILE A 132 -47.96 -15.28 13.51
CA ILE A 132 -47.39 -15.55 12.20
C ILE A 132 -45.86 -15.39 12.23
N GLU A 133 -45.35 -14.38 12.93
CA GLU A 133 -43.91 -14.18 13.11
C GLU A 133 -43.27 -15.37 13.83
N ASN A 134 -43.90 -15.85 14.90
CA ASN A 134 -43.42 -17.02 15.63
C ASN A 134 -43.50 -18.33 14.80
N GLN A 135 -44.55 -18.50 14.01
CA GLN A 135 -44.67 -19.65 13.11
C GLN A 135 -43.56 -19.63 12.05
N LEU A 136 -43.25 -18.48 11.48
CA LEU A 136 -42.19 -18.33 10.47
C LEU A 136 -40.80 -18.52 11.07
N LYS A 137 -40.53 -17.97 12.27
CA LYS A 137 -39.26 -18.15 12.98
C LYS A 137 -39.00 -19.60 13.39
N ASN A 138 -40.04 -20.33 13.80
CA ASN A 138 -39.94 -21.72 14.25
C ASN A 138 -40.06 -22.72 13.10
N SER A 139 -40.40 -22.27 11.90
CA SER A 139 -40.53 -23.14 10.72
C SER A 139 -39.22 -23.29 9.99
N GLN A 140 -38.72 -24.50 9.86
CA GLN A 140 -37.50 -24.79 9.11
C GLN A 140 -37.61 -24.44 7.61
N TYR A 141 -38.84 -24.33 7.08
CA TYR A 141 -39.11 -24.04 5.66
C TYR A 141 -39.84 -22.74 5.42
N GLY A 142 -39.98 -21.86 6.44
CA GLY A 142 -40.69 -20.58 6.30
C GLY A 142 -42.20 -20.75 6.00
N ILE A 143 -42.85 -21.78 6.50
CA ILE A 143 -44.27 -22.08 6.29
C ILE A 143 -45.07 -21.57 7.47
N ALA A 144 -46.13 -20.79 7.21
CA ALA A 144 -47.10 -20.36 8.19
C ALA A 144 -48.51 -20.77 7.75
N TYR A 145 -49.37 -21.05 8.71
CA TYR A 145 -50.77 -21.38 8.45
C TYR A 145 -51.62 -20.11 8.48
N THR A 146 -52.48 -19.93 7.47
CA THR A 146 -53.42 -18.83 7.39
C THR A 146 -54.86 -19.35 7.35
N ASP A 147 -55.78 -18.58 7.88
CA ASP A 147 -57.22 -18.87 7.73
C ASP A 147 -57.63 -18.54 6.28
N GLY A 148 -58.62 -19.26 5.73
CA GLY A 148 -59.06 -19.10 4.35
C GLY A 148 -59.54 -17.68 3.96
N THR A 149 -59.75 -16.83 4.93
CA THR A 149 -60.15 -15.43 4.78
C THR A 149 -59.01 -14.44 4.88
N GLU A 150 -57.81 -14.90 5.27
CA GLU A 150 -56.60 -14.09 5.38
C GLU A 150 -55.73 -14.23 4.10
N LYS A 151 -55.19 -13.15 3.64
CA LYS A 151 -54.24 -13.18 2.53
C LYS A 151 -52.88 -12.64 2.98
N ILE A 152 -51.86 -13.48 2.90
CA ILE A 152 -50.47 -13.08 3.11
C ILE A 152 -49.83 -12.85 1.76
N THR A 153 -49.30 -11.64 1.57
CA THR A 153 -48.55 -11.26 0.36
C THR A 153 -47.12 -10.96 0.74
N GLN A 154 -46.20 -11.76 0.26
CA GLN A 154 -44.76 -11.47 0.41
C GLN A 154 -44.36 -10.37 -0.56
N LEU A 155 -43.76 -9.32 -0.01
CA LEU A 155 -43.18 -8.25 -0.82
C LEU A 155 -41.76 -8.67 -1.21
N ASN A 156 -41.64 -9.07 -2.47
CA ASN A 156 -40.32 -9.34 -3.03
C ASN A 156 -39.66 -7.98 -3.36
N ARG A 157 -38.67 -7.54 -2.58
CA ARG A 157 -37.92 -6.32 -2.88
C ARG A 157 -36.72 -6.66 -3.76
N PRO A 158 -36.68 -6.19 -5.02
CA PRO A 158 -35.51 -6.36 -5.89
C PRO A 158 -34.33 -5.45 -5.49
N ALA A 159 -34.34 -4.92 -4.24
CA ALA A 159 -33.35 -3.96 -3.78
C ALA A 159 -31.93 -4.52 -3.70
N GLU A 160 -31.78 -5.81 -3.38
CA GLU A 160 -30.47 -6.47 -3.21
C GLU A 160 -29.66 -6.48 -4.50
N ASN A 161 -30.26 -6.86 -5.62
CA ASN A 161 -29.56 -6.87 -6.91
C ASN A 161 -29.07 -5.48 -7.35
N ASN A 162 -29.79 -4.42 -6.98
CA ASN A 162 -29.39 -3.05 -7.33
C ASN A 162 -28.26 -2.55 -6.41
N LEU A 163 -28.25 -2.95 -5.13
CA LEU A 163 -27.18 -2.61 -4.20
C LEU A 163 -25.87 -3.29 -4.57
N LEU A 164 -25.91 -4.58 -4.90
CA LEU A 164 -24.72 -5.32 -5.37
C LEU A 164 -24.12 -4.66 -6.60
N LYS A 165 -24.92 -4.34 -7.61
CA LYS A 165 -24.45 -3.61 -8.80
C LYS A 165 -23.85 -2.25 -8.48
N GLN A 166 -24.41 -1.54 -7.48
CA GLN A 166 -23.87 -0.26 -7.05
C GLN A 166 -22.51 -0.45 -6.32
N VAL A 167 -22.35 -1.52 -5.54
CA VAL A 167 -21.08 -1.86 -4.90
C VAL A 167 -20.03 -2.22 -5.95
N GLU A 168 -20.36 -3.08 -6.91
CA GLU A 168 -19.48 -3.42 -8.02
C GLU A 168 -19.01 -2.18 -8.77
N PHE A 169 -19.94 -1.31 -9.18
CA PHE A 169 -19.63 -0.05 -9.85
C PHE A 169 -18.73 0.87 -9.02
N LEU A 170 -18.99 1.01 -7.70
CA LEU A 170 -18.17 1.83 -6.83
C LEU A 170 -16.77 1.21 -6.61
N THR A 171 -16.68 -0.11 -6.59
CA THR A 171 -15.41 -0.83 -6.49
C THR A 171 -14.56 -0.63 -7.73
N GLU A 172 -15.13 -0.79 -8.92
CA GLU A 172 -14.44 -0.52 -10.19
C GLU A 172 -14.00 0.94 -10.30
N MET A 173 -14.87 1.86 -9.88
CA MET A 173 -14.55 3.28 -9.87
C MET A 173 -13.40 3.59 -8.90
N LEU A 174 -13.37 2.96 -7.72
CA LEU A 174 -12.26 3.10 -6.76
C LEU A 174 -10.96 2.55 -7.34
N TYR A 175 -11.00 1.37 -7.96
CA TYR A 175 -9.82 0.80 -8.62
C TYR A 175 -9.30 1.71 -9.72
N SER A 176 -10.18 2.22 -10.56
CA SER A 176 -9.81 3.18 -11.61
C SER A 176 -9.16 4.45 -11.06
N GLN A 177 -9.68 4.99 -9.95
CA GLN A 177 -9.12 6.18 -9.29
C GLN A 177 -7.74 5.93 -8.68
N LEU A 178 -7.49 4.72 -8.17
CA LEU A 178 -6.21 4.32 -7.63
C LEU A 178 -5.25 3.77 -8.69
N GLY A 179 -5.67 3.71 -9.95
CA GLY A 179 -4.90 3.11 -11.04
C GLY A 179 -4.70 1.61 -10.87
N LEU A 180 -5.55 0.97 -10.05
CA LEU A 180 -5.56 -0.48 -9.84
C LEU A 180 -6.36 -1.15 -10.97
N THR A 181 -5.85 -2.27 -11.47
CA THR A 181 -6.61 -3.18 -12.33
C THR A 181 -6.95 -4.45 -11.56
N ALA A 182 -7.95 -5.18 -12.05
CA ALA A 182 -8.29 -6.48 -11.46
C ALA A 182 -7.12 -7.45 -11.44
N GLU A 183 -6.27 -7.40 -12.47
CA GLU A 183 -5.06 -8.22 -12.60
C GLU A 183 -4.03 -7.91 -11.51
N VAL A 184 -3.84 -6.64 -11.15
CA VAL A 184 -2.96 -6.24 -10.04
C VAL A 184 -3.50 -6.77 -8.72
N MET A 185 -4.83 -6.72 -8.52
CA MET A 185 -5.47 -7.19 -7.30
C MET A 185 -5.44 -8.71 -7.16
N ASN A 186 -5.62 -9.43 -8.27
CA ASN A 186 -5.61 -10.89 -8.30
C ASN A 186 -4.20 -11.50 -8.37
N GLY A 187 -3.16 -10.66 -8.52
CA GLY A 187 -1.78 -11.11 -8.65
C GLY A 187 -1.45 -11.75 -10.00
N THR A 188 -2.29 -11.53 -11.02
CA THR A 188 -2.08 -12.03 -12.40
C THR A 188 -1.54 -10.95 -13.33
N ALA A 189 -1.24 -9.76 -12.79
CA ALA A 189 -0.71 -8.65 -13.57
C ALA A 189 0.63 -9.01 -14.22
N ASP A 190 0.78 -8.65 -15.46
CA ASP A 190 2.05 -8.68 -16.16
C ASP A 190 2.95 -7.52 -15.65
N GLU A 191 4.20 -7.55 -16.08
CA GLU A 191 5.16 -6.54 -15.68
C GLU A 191 4.80 -5.14 -16.15
N GLN A 192 4.23 -5.02 -17.34
CA GLN A 192 3.82 -3.73 -17.86
C GLN A 192 2.69 -3.14 -17.03
N ALA A 193 1.73 -3.95 -16.58
CA ALA A 193 0.68 -3.54 -15.66
C ALA A 193 1.24 -3.12 -14.31
N MET A 194 2.23 -3.85 -13.77
CA MET A 194 2.91 -3.50 -12.52
C MET A 194 3.72 -2.21 -12.63
N LEU A 195 4.44 -1.99 -13.73
CA LEU A 195 5.16 -0.73 -13.99
C LEU A 195 4.19 0.43 -14.12
N ASN A 196 3.08 0.26 -14.83
CA ASN A 196 2.04 1.27 -14.97
C ASN A 196 1.42 1.61 -13.61
N TYR A 197 1.14 0.62 -12.79
CA TYR A 197 0.64 0.83 -11.43
C TYR A 197 1.64 1.60 -10.56
N HIS A 198 2.90 1.21 -10.60
CA HIS A 198 3.97 1.90 -9.87
C HIS A 198 4.07 3.37 -10.29
N SER A 199 4.16 3.65 -11.60
CA SER A 199 4.33 5.01 -12.12
C SER A 199 3.10 5.90 -11.89
N ARG A 200 1.89 5.34 -11.94
CA ARG A 200 0.64 6.12 -11.85
C ARG A 200 0.16 6.32 -10.41
N THR A 201 0.44 5.38 -9.52
CA THR A 201 -0.08 5.40 -8.15
C THR A 201 1.02 5.54 -7.10
N ILE A 202 2.03 4.68 -7.15
CA ILE A 202 3.06 4.64 -6.11
C ILE A 202 3.99 5.85 -6.21
N GLU A 203 4.52 6.13 -7.39
CA GLU A 203 5.48 7.21 -7.60
C GLU A 203 4.94 8.59 -7.23
N PRO A 204 3.71 9.00 -7.61
CA PRO A 204 3.15 10.28 -7.18
C PRO A 204 3.00 10.40 -5.66
N LEU A 205 2.60 9.32 -4.98
CA LEU A 205 2.48 9.30 -3.51
C LEU A 205 3.84 9.47 -2.83
N VAL A 206 4.84 8.72 -3.28
CA VAL A 206 6.20 8.80 -2.73
C VAL A 206 6.83 10.15 -3.04
N SER A 207 6.66 10.67 -4.26
CA SER A 207 7.14 11.99 -4.66
C SER A 207 6.51 13.12 -3.82
N ALA A 208 5.21 13.03 -3.52
CA ALA A 208 4.55 13.98 -2.64
C ALA A 208 5.14 13.95 -1.22
N VAL A 209 5.42 12.76 -0.68
CA VAL A 209 6.06 12.61 0.64
C VAL A 209 7.46 13.21 0.63
N THR A 210 8.32 12.78 -0.29
CA THR A 210 9.73 13.23 -0.36
C THR A 210 9.84 14.73 -0.60
N ALA A 211 9.06 15.30 -1.52
CA ALA A 211 9.07 16.73 -1.81
C ALA A 211 8.62 17.57 -0.60
N ASN A 212 7.60 17.14 0.13
CA ASN A 212 7.15 17.83 1.34
C ASN A 212 8.16 17.69 2.49
N MET A 213 8.80 16.53 2.66
CA MET A 213 9.87 16.34 3.62
C MET A 213 11.10 17.20 3.29
N GLU A 214 11.51 17.22 2.03
CA GLU A 214 12.63 18.06 1.56
C GLU A 214 12.37 19.55 1.80
N ARG A 215 11.16 20.01 1.47
CA ARG A 215 10.77 21.41 1.68
C ARG A 215 10.76 21.77 3.16
N LYS A 216 10.45 20.81 4.04
CA LYS A 216 10.27 21.04 5.47
C LYS A 216 11.54 20.85 6.29
N PHE A 217 12.26 19.78 6.07
CA PHE A 217 13.38 19.38 6.90
C PHE A 217 14.74 19.86 6.37
N LEU A 218 14.83 20.21 5.09
CA LEU A 218 16.05 20.80 4.54
C LEU A 218 15.99 22.34 4.53
N THR A 219 17.05 22.96 5.05
CA THR A 219 17.22 24.42 5.00
C THR A 219 17.41 24.90 3.55
N LYS A 220 17.19 26.19 3.31
CA LYS A 220 17.46 26.78 1.98
C LYS A 220 18.92 26.57 1.56
N THR A 221 19.86 26.72 2.50
CA THR A 221 21.28 26.51 2.27
C THR A 221 21.59 25.06 1.88
N ALA A 222 21.05 24.10 2.61
CA ALA A 222 21.21 22.67 2.31
C ALA A 222 20.71 22.33 0.90
N ARG A 223 19.53 22.85 0.51
CA ARG A 223 18.99 22.66 -0.85
C ARG A 223 19.84 23.33 -1.93
N THR A 224 20.41 24.52 -1.66
CA THR A 224 21.36 25.18 -2.58
C THR A 224 22.64 24.35 -2.73
N GLN A 225 23.07 23.66 -1.70
CA GLN A 225 24.18 22.71 -1.72
C GLN A 225 23.82 21.35 -2.34
N LYS A 226 22.66 21.24 -2.98
CA LYS A 226 22.14 20.00 -3.63
C LYS A 226 21.89 18.84 -2.69
N GLN A 227 21.72 19.07 -1.38
CA GLN A 227 21.21 18.07 -0.49
C GLN A 227 19.73 17.80 -0.81
N ALA A 228 19.35 16.56 -0.86
CA ALA A 228 18.00 16.14 -1.22
C ALA A 228 17.58 14.91 -0.41
N ILE A 229 16.29 14.79 -0.13
CA ILE A 229 15.68 13.59 0.41
C ILE A 229 15.14 12.81 -0.79
N ARG A 230 15.69 11.64 -1.05
CA ARG A 230 15.31 10.83 -2.20
C ARG A 230 14.76 9.49 -1.76
N TYR A 231 13.80 9.02 -2.51
CA TYR A 231 13.33 7.64 -2.44
C TYR A 231 14.10 6.80 -3.45
N PHE A 232 14.65 5.70 -2.99
CA PHE A 232 15.29 4.73 -3.85
C PHE A 232 14.35 3.53 -4.03
N SER A 233 13.87 3.36 -5.24
CA SER A 233 13.22 2.13 -5.68
C SER A 233 14.25 1.33 -6.47
N ASP A 234 14.34 0.05 -6.21
CA ASP A 234 15.15 -0.85 -7.04
C ASP A 234 14.44 -0.99 -8.41
N PRO A 235 15.02 -0.41 -9.48
CA PRO A 235 14.38 -0.44 -10.79
C PRO A 235 14.32 -1.84 -11.39
N PHE A 236 15.14 -2.77 -10.88
CA PHE A 236 15.24 -4.13 -11.41
C PHE A 236 14.27 -5.09 -10.72
N LYS A 237 13.66 -4.70 -9.61
CA LYS A 237 12.77 -5.55 -8.83
C LYS A 237 11.50 -5.98 -9.58
N LEU A 238 11.10 -5.21 -10.59
CA LEU A 238 9.93 -5.45 -11.43
C LEU A 238 10.29 -5.93 -12.83
N VAL A 239 11.59 -6.17 -13.11
CA VAL A 239 12.08 -6.59 -14.42
C VAL A 239 12.18 -8.11 -14.47
N PRO A 240 11.66 -8.79 -15.51
CA PRO A 240 11.81 -10.23 -15.68
C PRO A 240 13.26 -10.63 -15.77
N VAL A 241 13.53 -11.83 -15.29
CA VAL A 241 14.88 -12.40 -15.34
C VAL A 241 15.43 -12.49 -16.78
N THR A 242 14.56 -12.71 -17.76
CA THR A 242 14.91 -12.74 -19.17
C THR A 242 15.38 -11.40 -19.71
N GLN A 243 14.67 -10.32 -19.40
CA GLN A 243 15.05 -8.96 -19.78
C GLN A 243 16.24 -8.47 -18.95
N LEU A 244 16.36 -8.91 -17.71
CA LEU A 244 17.48 -8.58 -16.85
C LEU A 244 18.82 -9.06 -17.45
N ALA A 245 18.85 -10.22 -18.12
CA ALA A 245 20.02 -10.71 -18.81
C ALA A 245 20.45 -9.79 -19.98
N GLU A 246 19.49 -9.28 -20.76
CA GLU A 246 19.78 -8.32 -21.83
C GLU A 246 20.27 -6.96 -21.30
N ILE A 247 19.65 -6.49 -20.21
CA ILE A 247 20.05 -5.25 -19.56
C ILE A 247 21.46 -5.39 -18.98
N ALA A 248 21.75 -6.51 -18.32
CA ALA A 248 23.06 -6.79 -17.76
C ALA A 248 24.14 -6.79 -18.84
N ASP A 249 23.89 -7.46 -19.97
CA ASP A 249 24.81 -7.47 -21.11
C ASP A 249 25.07 -6.05 -21.63
N LYS A 250 24.01 -5.26 -21.85
CA LYS A 250 24.13 -3.88 -22.35
C LYS A 250 24.84 -2.96 -21.35
N PHE A 251 24.56 -3.08 -20.05
CA PHE A 251 25.13 -2.22 -19.03
C PHE A 251 26.61 -2.51 -18.78
N VAL A 252 26.98 -3.79 -18.75
CA VAL A 252 28.37 -4.20 -18.58
C VAL A 252 29.20 -3.86 -19.82
N ARG A 253 28.66 -4.10 -21.02
CA ARG A 253 29.38 -3.76 -22.29
C ARG A 253 29.62 -2.27 -22.49
N ASN A 254 28.70 -1.44 -22.03
CA ASN A 254 28.80 0.02 -22.20
C ASN A 254 29.44 0.74 -21.01
N GLU A 255 30.08 0.02 -20.09
CA GLU A 255 30.76 0.60 -18.92
C GLU A 255 29.82 1.39 -17.98
N ILE A 256 28.52 1.05 -17.96
CA ILE A 256 27.53 1.69 -17.11
C ILE A 256 27.53 1.05 -15.71
N ALA A 257 27.72 -0.27 -15.65
CA ALA A 257 27.77 -1.03 -14.42
C ALA A 257 28.85 -2.13 -14.46
N THR A 258 29.38 -2.46 -13.31
CA THR A 258 30.35 -3.55 -13.16
C THR A 258 29.64 -4.92 -13.10
N SER A 259 30.36 -5.99 -13.39
CA SER A 259 29.81 -7.34 -13.27
C SER A 259 29.37 -7.66 -11.85
N ASN A 260 30.04 -7.16 -10.80
CA ASN A 260 29.65 -7.38 -9.42
C ASN A 260 28.41 -6.61 -9.02
N GLU A 261 28.21 -5.39 -9.52
CA GLU A 261 26.97 -4.64 -9.34
C GLU A 261 25.77 -5.38 -9.95
N MET A 262 25.92 -5.88 -11.18
CA MET A 262 24.86 -6.66 -11.83
C MET A 262 24.59 -8.00 -11.11
N ARG A 263 25.63 -8.66 -10.58
CA ARG A 263 25.44 -9.86 -9.73
C ARG A 263 24.65 -9.53 -8.46
N GLY A 264 24.91 -8.36 -7.85
CA GLY A 264 24.15 -7.86 -6.68
C GLY A 264 22.68 -7.66 -6.99
N VAL A 265 22.36 -7.10 -8.15
CA VAL A 265 20.98 -6.92 -8.64
C VAL A 265 20.22 -8.25 -8.75
N VAL A 266 20.89 -9.30 -9.22
CA VAL A 266 20.31 -10.66 -9.34
C VAL A 266 20.30 -11.39 -7.99
N GLY A 267 20.91 -10.83 -6.94
CA GLY A 267 21.03 -11.47 -5.64
C GLY A 267 22.17 -12.50 -5.54
N TRP A 268 23.09 -12.49 -6.48
CA TRP A 268 24.24 -13.37 -6.45
C TRP A 268 25.41 -12.76 -5.66
N LYS A 269 26.21 -13.60 -5.02
CA LYS A 269 27.40 -13.15 -4.30
C LYS A 269 28.41 -12.54 -5.29
N PRO A 270 29.11 -11.44 -4.88
CA PRO A 270 30.17 -10.85 -5.68
C PRO A 270 31.25 -11.88 -6.06
N SER A 271 31.78 -11.78 -7.27
CA SER A 271 32.94 -12.55 -7.69
C SER A 271 34.20 -12.00 -7.01
N LYS A 272 35.13 -12.90 -6.68
CA LYS A 272 36.44 -12.53 -6.13
C LYS A 272 37.45 -12.11 -7.21
N ASP A 273 37.07 -12.18 -8.48
CA ASP A 273 37.93 -11.74 -9.58
C ASP A 273 38.04 -10.22 -9.59
N PRO A 274 39.25 -9.62 -9.51
CA PRO A 274 39.43 -8.17 -9.57
C PRO A 274 38.90 -7.50 -10.84
N LYS A 275 38.68 -8.27 -11.89
CA LYS A 275 38.06 -7.76 -13.14
C LYS A 275 36.57 -7.50 -12.98
N ALA A 276 35.91 -8.18 -12.05
CA ALA A 276 34.46 -8.05 -11.86
C ALA A 276 34.05 -6.71 -11.23
N ASP A 277 34.97 -5.97 -10.61
CA ASP A 277 34.76 -4.64 -10.05
C ASP A 277 35.22 -3.50 -10.98
N LYS A 278 35.69 -3.83 -12.16
CA LYS A 278 36.10 -2.85 -13.14
C LYS A 278 35.03 -2.64 -14.19
N LEU A 279 34.85 -1.39 -14.60
CA LEU A 279 34.10 -1.05 -15.80
C LEU A 279 34.92 -1.48 -17.01
N ILE A 280 34.43 -2.43 -17.79
CA ILE A 280 35.16 -3.04 -18.93
C ILE A 280 34.26 -3.00 -20.14
N ASN A 281 34.70 -2.29 -21.18
CA ASN A 281 34.06 -2.33 -22.49
C ASN A 281 34.54 -3.54 -23.26
N SER A 282 33.69 -4.54 -23.42
CA SER A 282 34.05 -5.74 -24.18
C SER A 282 34.18 -5.52 -25.69
N ASN A 283 33.74 -4.35 -26.19
CA ASN A 283 33.86 -3.98 -27.60
C ASN A 283 35.17 -3.25 -27.91
N MET A 284 35.97 -2.90 -26.89
CA MET A 284 37.28 -2.29 -27.08
C MET A 284 38.40 -3.26 -26.73
N PRO A 285 39.56 -3.19 -27.45
CA PRO A 285 40.74 -4.00 -27.08
C PRO A 285 41.16 -3.63 -25.67
N GLN A 286 41.13 -4.60 -24.76
CA GLN A 286 41.58 -4.38 -23.39
C GLN A 286 43.11 -4.20 -23.40
N PRO A 287 43.69 -3.22 -22.66
CA PRO A 287 45.11 -3.16 -22.48
C PRO A 287 45.60 -4.47 -21.89
N ALA A 288 46.63 -5.05 -22.52
CA ALA A 288 47.20 -6.28 -22.07
C ALA A 288 47.54 -6.16 -20.60
N THR A 289 46.94 -7.01 -19.74
CA THR A 289 47.29 -7.10 -18.34
C THR A 289 48.78 -7.32 -18.26
N GLU A 290 49.53 -6.36 -17.70
CA GLU A 290 50.94 -6.54 -17.38
C GLU A 290 51.05 -7.84 -16.57
N LYS A 291 51.74 -8.82 -17.15
CA LYS A 291 52.12 -10.00 -16.38
C LYS A 291 52.92 -9.50 -15.20
N PRO A 292 52.66 -9.97 -13.98
CA PRO A 292 53.48 -9.61 -12.83
C PRO A 292 54.95 -9.85 -13.22
N PRO A 293 55.89 -8.96 -12.85
CA PRO A 293 57.28 -9.07 -13.24
C PRO A 293 57.78 -10.44 -12.77
N VAL A 294 58.20 -11.26 -13.72
CA VAL A 294 58.85 -12.54 -13.44
C VAL A 294 60.13 -12.17 -12.73
N ASN A 295 60.21 -12.52 -11.44
CA ASN A 295 61.39 -12.31 -10.63
C ASN A 295 62.56 -13.17 -11.24
N PRO A 296 63.65 -12.57 -11.75
CA PRO A 296 64.71 -13.32 -12.41
C PRO A 296 65.62 -14.12 -11.44
N ALA A 297 65.24 -14.31 -10.19
CA ALA A 297 66.04 -14.94 -9.15
C ALA A 297 65.67 -16.40 -8.83
N ALA A 298 65.35 -17.18 -9.87
CA ALA A 298 65.30 -18.65 -9.71
C ALA A 298 65.94 -19.30 -10.95
N GLN A 299 67.24 -19.13 -11.12
CA GLN A 299 68.06 -20.06 -11.91
C GLN A 299 68.25 -21.31 -11.10
N PRO A 300 68.00 -22.51 -11.65
CA PRO A 300 68.37 -23.76 -10.95
C PRO A 300 69.89 -23.87 -10.94
N GLN A 301 70.45 -24.03 -9.74
CA GLN A 301 71.86 -24.38 -9.58
C GLN A 301 72.13 -25.76 -10.22
N PRO A 302 73.28 -25.95 -10.93
CA PRO A 302 73.61 -27.24 -11.48
C PRO A 302 73.97 -28.20 -10.32
N GLU A 303 73.33 -29.38 -10.30
CA GLU A 303 73.72 -30.49 -9.45
C GLU A 303 75.19 -30.88 -9.68
N SER A 304 76.00 -30.67 -8.69
CA SER A 304 77.36 -31.24 -8.61
C SER A 304 77.27 -32.75 -8.48
N GLY A 305 77.67 -33.42 -9.54
CA GLY A 305 77.84 -34.85 -9.54
C GLY A 305 78.94 -35.27 -8.54
N ASP A 306 78.58 -36.13 -7.62
CA ASP A 306 79.56 -36.85 -6.82
C ASP A 306 79.53 -38.31 -7.18
N LYS A 307 80.65 -38.69 -7.83
CA LYS A 307 81.01 -40.08 -8.08
C LYS A 307 81.54 -40.63 -6.79
N ALA A 308 80.94 -41.65 -6.27
CA ALA A 308 81.63 -42.52 -5.34
C ALA A 308 81.61 -43.95 -5.80
N VAL A 309 82.76 -44.46 -5.97
CA VAL A 309 83.25 -45.74 -6.38
C VAL A 309 83.24 -46.67 -5.12
N ASP A 310 82.97 -47.97 -5.44
CA ASP A 310 83.42 -49.19 -4.77
C ASP A 310 83.17 -49.43 -3.23
N HIS A 311 82.46 -50.43 -2.88
CA HIS A 311 82.78 -51.85 -2.59
C HIS A 311 81.50 -52.64 -2.30
#